data_6c29a1f7ab9ac1cdef2e7a980901ec10
#
_entry.id   6c29a1f7ab9ac1cdef2e7a980901ec10
#
_cell.length_a   1.000
_cell.length_b   1.000
_cell.length_c   1.000
_cell.angle_alpha   90.00
_cell.angle_beta   90.00
_cell.angle_gamma   90.00
#
_symmetry.space_group_name_H-M   'P 1'
#
loop_
_entity.id
_entity.type
_entity.pdbx_description
1 polymer ?
#
loop_
_entity_poly.entity_id
_entity_poly.type
_entity_poly.pdbx_seq_one_letter_code
_entity_poly.pdbx_strand_id
1 'polypeptide(L)'
;LGQAEDPPFNFKTMLIQALWPGATAQEVSEQLTERIEKKLQEMPELDYVQSYAKPGETALFVNIKETVRGRDVADMWYQVRKKIGDLKPQLPAGVQGPFFNDEFGDTFGSIYAITGDGFSRADLRRAAEDAQREVRRLPNVGKVELFGIVPEKIYIEVPTQKLATLGRTPRQIMQAVQ
;
A
#
# COMPACT_ATOMS: atom_id res chain seq x y z
N LEU A 1 -21.51 5.56 -28.48
CA LEU A 1 -21.00 6.69 -27.69
C LEU A 1 -20.93 6.21 -26.25
N GLY A 2 -19.73 6.21 -25.65
CA GLY A 2 -19.58 5.94 -24.23
C GLY A 2 -20.27 7.04 -23.43
N GLN A 3 -21.09 6.65 -22.47
CA GLN A 3 -21.68 7.57 -21.50
C GLN A 3 -20.88 7.46 -20.21
N ALA A 4 -20.31 8.58 -19.76
CA ALA A 4 -19.77 8.72 -18.42
C ALA A 4 -20.79 9.47 -17.59
N GLU A 5 -21.10 8.97 -16.38
CA GLU A 5 -22.04 9.59 -15.48
C GLU A 5 -21.49 10.91 -14.93
N ASP A 6 -20.18 10.93 -14.65
CA ASP A 6 -19.46 12.10 -14.19
C ASP A 6 -18.40 12.55 -15.19
N PRO A 7 -18.08 13.86 -15.23
CA PRO A 7 -16.94 14.33 -16.00
C PRO A 7 -15.65 13.71 -15.48
N PRO A 8 -14.64 13.46 -16.34
CA PRO A 8 -13.37 12.93 -15.90
C PRO A 8 -12.73 13.88 -14.89
N PHE A 9 -12.52 13.42 -13.68
CA PHE A 9 -11.79 14.15 -12.64
C PHE A 9 -10.55 13.36 -12.22
N ASN A 10 -9.52 14.06 -11.80
CA ASN A 10 -8.31 13.45 -11.29
C ASN A 10 -8.26 13.65 -9.79
N PHE A 11 -8.07 12.57 -9.06
CA PHE A 11 -7.76 12.66 -7.65
C PHE A 11 -6.43 13.37 -7.45
N LYS A 12 -6.46 14.44 -6.66
CA LYS A 12 -5.30 15.25 -6.34
C LYS A 12 -4.74 14.95 -4.95
N THR A 13 -5.00 13.74 -4.48
CA THR A 13 -4.53 13.23 -3.20
C THR A 13 -3.78 11.92 -3.41
N MET A 14 -2.59 11.80 -2.81
CA MET A 14 -1.83 10.55 -2.74
C MET A 14 -1.73 10.11 -1.29
N LEU A 15 -1.93 8.83 -1.02
CA LEU A 15 -1.66 8.22 0.27
C LEU A 15 -0.23 7.67 0.29
N ILE A 16 0.54 8.07 1.31
CA ILE A 16 1.86 7.51 1.62
C ILE A 16 1.76 6.78 2.94
N GLN A 17 2.18 5.53 2.98
CA GLN A 17 2.21 4.72 4.20
C GLN A 17 3.62 4.21 4.45
N ALA A 18 4.04 4.18 5.71
CA ALA A 18 5.29 3.55 6.11
C ALA A 18 5.12 2.80 7.42
N LEU A 19 5.79 1.67 7.55
CA LEU A 19 5.77 0.83 8.72
C LEU A 19 7.14 0.86 9.41
N TRP A 20 7.13 0.98 10.72
CA TRP A 20 8.34 0.89 11.53
C TRP A 20 8.07 0.01 12.76
N PRO A 21 8.10 -1.32 12.60
CA PRO A 21 7.77 -2.26 13.66
C PRO A 21 8.60 -2.01 14.92
N GLY A 22 7.93 -1.95 16.06
CA GLY A 22 8.55 -1.74 17.37
C GLY A 22 8.76 -0.29 17.80
N ALA A 23 8.55 0.68 16.89
CA ALA A 23 8.63 2.10 17.24
C ALA A 23 7.39 2.57 17.97
N THR A 24 7.56 3.51 18.91
CA THR A 24 6.48 4.21 19.59
C THR A 24 5.81 5.24 18.67
N ALA A 25 4.62 5.69 19.00
CA ALA A 25 3.93 6.73 18.22
C ALA A 25 4.75 8.03 18.14
N GLN A 26 5.45 8.39 19.22
CA GLN A 26 6.30 9.57 19.26
C GLN A 26 7.51 9.42 18.32
N GLU A 27 8.22 8.30 18.35
CA GLU A 27 9.33 8.03 17.44
C GLU A 27 8.87 8.04 15.97
N VAL A 28 7.72 7.42 15.69
CA VAL A 28 7.12 7.45 14.33
C VAL A 28 6.81 8.88 13.92
N SER A 29 6.22 9.68 14.79
CA SER A 29 5.91 11.09 14.51
C SER A 29 7.18 11.90 14.22
N GLU A 30 8.15 11.91 15.13
CA GLU A 30 9.32 12.78 15.06
C GLU A 30 10.36 12.33 14.03
N GLN A 31 10.62 11.02 13.91
CA GLN A 31 11.72 10.51 13.10
C GLN A 31 11.29 10.02 11.72
N LEU A 32 10.01 9.76 11.51
CA LEU A 32 9.52 9.27 10.24
C LEU A 32 8.54 10.26 9.60
N THR A 33 7.43 10.58 10.26
CA THR A 33 6.36 11.42 9.71
C THR A 33 6.85 12.83 9.39
N GLU A 34 7.42 13.53 10.37
CA GLU A 34 7.92 14.91 10.18
C GLU A 34 9.00 15.02 9.10
N ARG A 35 9.85 14.01 8.96
CA ARG A 35 10.88 14.01 7.91
C ARG A 35 10.26 13.92 6.52
N ILE A 36 9.23 13.09 6.37
CA ILE A 36 8.47 12.96 5.12
C ILE A 36 7.74 14.26 4.83
N GLU A 37 7.04 14.85 5.82
CA GLU A 37 6.33 16.12 5.67
C GLU A 37 7.26 17.27 5.26
N LYS A 38 8.38 17.43 5.94
CA LYS A 38 9.38 18.46 5.61
C LYS A 38 9.88 18.32 4.18
N LYS A 39 10.07 17.08 3.72
CA LYS A 39 10.50 16.84 2.34
C LYS A 39 9.42 17.16 1.31
N LEU A 40 8.16 16.89 1.63
CA LEU A 40 7.02 17.23 0.79
C LEU A 40 6.80 18.76 0.70
N GLN A 41 7.01 19.48 1.80
CA GLN A 41 6.87 20.95 1.84
C GLN A 41 7.83 21.70 0.88
N GLU A 42 8.85 21.03 0.36
CA GLU A 42 9.70 21.60 -0.68
C GLU A 42 9.01 21.70 -2.05
N MET A 43 7.78 21.15 -2.20
CA MET A 43 7.05 21.14 -3.48
C MET A 43 6.15 22.39 -3.58
N PRO A 44 6.35 23.25 -4.60
CA PRO A 44 5.53 24.45 -4.79
C PRO A 44 4.05 24.15 -5.05
N GLU A 45 3.77 22.99 -5.64
CA GLU A 45 2.42 22.52 -5.98
C GLU A 45 1.71 21.81 -4.82
N LEU A 46 2.38 21.60 -3.70
CA LEU A 46 1.75 21.09 -2.49
C LEU A 46 0.73 22.09 -1.96
N ASP A 47 -0.46 21.60 -1.64
CA ASP A 47 -1.48 22.37 -0.92
C ASP A 47 -1.33 22.13 0.58
N TYR A 48 -1.63 20.90 1.02
CA TYR A 48 -1.44 20.50 2.42
C TYR A 48 -1.18 19.00 2.54
N VAL A 49 -0.64 18.62 3.69
CA VAL A 49 -0.49 17.21 4.10
C VAL A 49 -1.27 16.99 5.37
N GLN A 50 -2.09 15.95 5.39
CA GLN A 50 -2.69 15.42 6.61
C GLN A 50 -1.98 14.13 6.95
N SER A 51 -1.49 14.00 8.18
CA SER A 51 -0.80 12.81 8.63
C SER A 51 -1.35 12.31 9.95
N TYR A 52 -1.17 11.03 10.18
CA TYR A 52 -1.29 10.47 11.51
C TYR A 52 -0.14 9.48 11.77
N ALA A 53 0.32 9.46 13.02
CA ALA A 53 1.32 8.54 13.51
C ALA A 53 0.73 7.70 14.64
N LYS A 54 0.90 6.40 14.57
CA LYS A 54 0.56 5.45 15.62
C LYS A 54 1.74 4.51 15.87
N PRO A 55 1.77 3.71 16.96
CA PRO A 55 2.87 2.80 17.19
C PRO A 55 3.12 1.90 15.96
N GLY A 56 4.33 1.96 15.42
CA GLY A 56 4.77 1.14 14.31
C GLY A 56 4.29 1.54 12.91
N GLU A 57 3.52 2.62 12.76
CA GLU A 57 2.94 2.97 11.46
C GLU A 57 2.68 4.48 11.32
N THR A 58 2.89 5.00 10.12
CA THR A 58 2.43 6.33 9.72
C THR A 58 1.68 6.29 8.39
N ALA A 59 0.72 7.21 8.23
CA ALA A 59 0.09 7.48 6.95
C ALA A 59 -0.04 9.00 6.73
N LEU A 60 0.22 9.41 5.50
CA LEU A 60 0.16 10.79 5.07
C LEU A 60 -0.72 10.91 3.82
N PHE A 61 -1.70 11.80 3.87
CA PHE A 61 -2.52 12.19 2.72
C PHE A 61 -1.93 13.47 2.15
N VAL A 62 -1.31 13.35 0.99
CA VAL A 62 -0.62 14.45 0.30
C VAL A 62 -1.58 15.04 -0.71
N ASN A 63 -1.98 16.30 -0.51
CA ASN A 63 -2.90 17.00 -1.38
C ASN A 63 -2.15 18.06 -2.19
N ILE A 64 -2.29 18.04 -3.51
CA ILE A 64 -1.75 19.05 -4.41
C ILE A 64 -2.81 20.09 -4.75
N LYS A 65 -2.37 21.31 -5.08
CA LYS A 65 -3.23 22.45 -5.37
C LYS A 65 -4.23 22.16 -6.48
N GLU A 66 -5.44 22.68 -6.33
CA GLU A 66 -6.50 22.58 -7.34
C GLU A 66 -6.10 23.22 -8.68
N THR A 67 -5.17 24.15 -8.68
CA THR A 67 -4.65 24.80 -9.89
C THR A 67 -3.80 23.88 -10.77
N VAL A 68 -3.33 22.74 -10.26
CA VAL A 68 -2.60 21.72 -11.05
C VAL A 68 -3.55 21.11 -12.06
N ARG A 69 -3.17 21.15 -13.35
CA ARG A 69 -4.00 20.60 -14.42
C ARG A 69 -4.03 19.08 -14.34
N GLY A 70 -5.15 18.45 -14.68
CA GLY A 70 -5.30 16.99 -14.61
C GLY A 70 -4.20 16.22 -15.32
N ARG A 71 -3.73 16.67 -16.49
CA ARG A 71 -2.63 16.05 -17.24
C ARG A 71 -1.27 16.11 -16.52
N ASP A 72 -1.08 17.07 -15.61
CA ASP A 72 0.18 17.29 -14.92
C ASP A 72 0.22 16.57 -13.55
N VAL A 73 -0.91 15.99 -13.12
CA VAL A 73 -1.05 15.29 -11.83
C VAL A 73 -0.10 14.08 -11.74
N ALA A 74 0.02 13.29 -12.80
CA ALA A 74 0.91 12.14 -12.82
C ALA A 74 2.39 12.54 -12.63
N ASP A 75 2.81 13.68 -13.21
CA ASP A 75 4.16 14.22 -13.04
C ASP A 75 4.37 14.68 -11.58
N MET A 76 3.35 15.26 -10.94
CA MET A 76 3.42 15.62 -9.52
C MET A 76 3.60 14.38 -8.65
N TRP A 77 2.87 13.30 -8.91
CA TRP A 77 3.02 12.04 -8.18
C TRP A 77 4.40 11.39 -8.41
N TYR A 78 4.95 11.53 -9.60
CA TYR A 78 6.34 11.13 -9.86
C TYR A 78 7.33 11.95 -9.02
N GLN A 79 7.16 13.27 -8.93
CA GLN A 79 8.01 14.13 -8.11
C GLN A 79 7.92 13.78 -6.61
N VAL A 80 6.72 13.48 -6.10
CA VAL A 80 6.53 12.99 -4.73
C VAL A 80 7.35 11.72 -4.50
N ARG A 81 7.19 10.70 -5.36
CA ARG A 81 7.93 9.44 -5.25
C ARG A 81 9.43 9.65 -5.29
N LYS A 82 9.91 10.50 -6.19
CA LYS A 82 11.34 10.82 -6.32
C LYS A 82 11.88 11.48 -5.05
N LYS A 83 11.23 12.54 -4.57
CA LYS A 83 11.67 13.26 -3.35
C LYS A 83 11.70 12.36 -2.12
N ILE A 84 10.70 11.53 -1.94
CA ILE A 84 10.65 10.59 -0.81
C ILE A 84 11.63 9.43 -1.01
N GLY A 85 11.86 9.00 -2.26
CA GLY A 85 12.90 8.04 -2.59
C GLY A 85 14.30 8.53 -2.19
N ASP A 86 14.61 9.79 -2.45
CA ASP A 86 15.87 10.43 -2.07
C ASP A 86 16.01 10.56 -0.53
N LEU A 87 14.91 10.65 0.19
CA LEU A 87 14.89 10.67 1.66
C LEU A 87 15.11 9.29 2.29
N LYS A 88 14.75 8.21 1.59
CA LYS A 88 14.76 6.84 2.12
C LYS A 88 16.06 6.44 2.85
N PRO A 89 17.27 6.76 2.36
CA PRO A 89 18.52 6.43 3.07
C PRO A 89 18.68 7.14 4.43
N GLN A 90 17.94 8.21 4.66
CA GLN A 90 18.01 9.02 5.89
C GLN A 90 16.92 8.61 6.90
N LEU A 91 16.02 7.71 6.53
CA LEU A 91 15.01 7.18 7.44
C LEU A 91 15.62 6.19 8.44
N PRO A 92 14.99 5.99 9.61
CA PRO A 92 15.47 5.07 10.61
C PRO A 92 15.60 3.62 10.07
N ALA A 93 16.56 2.89 10.61
CA ALA A 93 16.73 1.48 10.26
C ALA A 93 15.49 0.67 10.65
N GLY A 94 15.10 -0.28 9.81
CA GLY A 94 13.92 -1.12 10.02
C GLY A 94 12.61 -0.54 9.48
N VAL A 95 12.62 0.69 8.95
CA VAL A 95 11.45 1.25 8.25
C VAL A 95 11.18 0.48 6.97
N GLN A 96 9.94 0.04 6.81
CA GLN A 96 9.42 -0.61 5.61
C GLN A 96 8.58 0.39 4.81
N GLY A 97 8.81 0.45 3.50
CA GLY A 97 8.23 1.47 2.63
C GLY A 97 9.22 2.61 2.37
N PRO A 98 8.75 3.87 2.20
CA PRO A 98 7.34 4.28 2.04
C PRO A 98 6.62 3.62 0.86
N PHE A 99 5.35 3.29 1.05
CA PHE A 99 4.43 2.78 0.02
C PHE A 99 3.53 3.92 -0.45
N PHE A 100 3.28 3.99 -1.76
CA PHE A 100 2.52 5.07 -2.38
C PHE A 100 1.26 4.54 -3.04
N ASN A 101 0.14 5.19 -2.79
CA ASN A 101 -1.13 4.90 -3.44
C ASN A 101 -1.77 6.21 -3.92
N ASP A 102 -1.77 6.45 -5.21
CA ASP A 102 -2.42 7.57 -5.91
C ASP A 102 -3.68 7.14 -6.66
N GLU A 103 -4.05 5.87 -6.53
CA GLU A 103 -5.20 5.25 -7.18
C GLU A 103 -6.31 4.85 -6.18
N PHE A 104 -6.18 5.23 -4.91
CA PHE A 104 -7.15 4.82 -3.89
C PHE A 104 -8.56 5.41 -4.12
N GLY A 105 -8.67 6.46 -4.92
CA GLY A 105 -9.90 7.08 -5.34
C GLY A 105 -10.48 6.54 -6.66
N ASP A 106 -9.85 5.52 -7.25
CA ASP A 106 -10.37 4.93 -8.48
C ASP A 106 -11.76 4.35 -8.26
N THR A 107 -12.65 4.63 -9.18
CA THR A 107 -14.00 4.08 -9.21
C THR A 107 -14.07 2.88 -10.14
N PHE A 108 -14.79 1.85 -9.74
CA PHE A 108 -15.01 0.66 -10.55
C PHE A 108 -16.40 0.70 -11.16
N GLY A 109 -16.48 0.66 -12.50
CA GLY A 109 -17.75 0.67 -13.23
C GLY A 109 -18.58 -0.60 -13.05
N SER A 110 -17.96 -1.71 -12.63
CA SER A 110 -18.63 -2.98 -12.38
C SER A 110 -18.01 -3.69 -11.19
N ILE A 111 -18.84 -4.13 -10.27
CA ILE A 111 -18.44 -4.90 -9.09
C ILE A 111 -19.20 -6.21 -9.10
N TYR A 112 -18.48 -7.33 -9.05
CA TYR A 112 -19.04 -8.68 -9.04
C TYR A 112 -18.66 -9.41 -7.76
N ALA A 113 -19.61 -10.16 -7.18
CA ALA A 113 -19.35 -11.05 -6.07
C ALA A 113 -19.19 -12.49 -6.57
N ILE A 114 -18.15 -13.17 -6.12
CA ILE A 114 -17.95 -14.60 -6.35
C ILE A 114 -18.34 -15.34 -5.06
N THR A 115 -19.40 -16.13 -5.16
CA THR A 115 -19.93 -16.90 -4.04
C THR A 115 -20.07 -18.37 -4.45
N GLY A 116 -20.03 -19.27 -3.49
CA GLY A 116 -20.24 -20.71 -3.74
C GLY A 116 -20.48 -21.46 -2.44
N ASP A 117 -21.58 -22.20 -2.38
CA ASP A 117 -21.87 -23.07 -1.25
C ASP A 117 -21.00 -24.32 -1.31
N GLY A 118 -20.40 -24.71 -0.18
CA GLY A 118 -19.54 -25.88 -0.07
C GLY A 118 -18.10 -25.70 -0.59
N PHE A 119 -17.75 -24.52 -1.12
CA PHE A 119 -16.37 -24.21 -1.52
C PHE A 119 -15.58 -23.60 -0.37
N SER A 120 -14.30 -23.96 -0.28
CA SER A 120 -13.40 -23.32 0.68
C SER A 120 -13.04 -21.90 0.23
N ARG A 121 -12.56 -21.07 1.17
CA ARG A 121 -12.04 -19.72 0.85
C ARG A 121 -10.88 -19.78 -0.15
N ALA A 122 -10.07 -20.83 -0.09
CA ALA A 122 -8.98 -21.05 -1.04
C ALA A 122 -9.50 -21.35 -2.45
N ASP A 123 -10.61 -22.11 -2.58
CA ASP A 123 -11.22 -22.39 -3.87
C ASP A 123 -11.84 -21.13 -4.49
N LEU A 124 -12.58 -20.36 -3.67
CA LEU A 124 -13.16 -19.09 -4.12
C LEU A 124 -12.08 -18.09 -4.52
N ARG A 125 -10.96 -18.02 -3.79
CA ARG A 125 -9.81 -17.20 -4.16
C ARG A 125 -9.24 -17.61 -5.51
N ARG A 126 -8.99 -18.89 -5.73
CA ARG A 126 -8.49 -19.42 -7.03
C ARG A 126 -9.44 -19.07 -8.17
N ALA A 127 -10.74 -19.26 -7.97
CA ALA A 127 -11.74 -18.91 -8.95
C ALA A 127 -11.75 -17.40 -9.26
N ALA A 128 -11.57 -16.54 -8.25
CA ALA A 128 -11.49 -15.10 -8.41
C ALA A 128 -10.22 -14.68 -9.18
N GLU A 129 -9.07 -15.28 -8.86
CA GLU A 129 -7.80 -15.04 -9.55
C GLU A 129 -7.86 -15.51 -11.01
N ASP A 130 -8.53 -16.62 -11.29
CA ASP A 130 -8.76 -17.12 -12.66
C ASP A 130 -9.67 -16.16 -13.44
N ALA A 131 -10.79 -15.77 -12.86
CA ALA A 131 -11.70 -14.80 -13.45
C ALA A 131 -11.00 -13.47 -13.73
N GLN A 132 -10.19 -12.96 -12.80
CA GLN A 132 -9.39 -11.75 -13.01
C GLN A 132 -8.47 -11.87 -14.22
N ARG A 133 -7.77 -13.01 -14.38
CA ARG A 133 -6.88 -13.23 -15.52
C ARG A 133 -7.63 -13.24 -16.85
N GLU A 134 -8.79 -13.86 -16.89
CA GLU A 134 -9.60 -13.91 -18.11
C GLU A 134 -10.19 -12.53 -18.47
N VAL A 135 -10.73 -11.81 -17.47
CA VAL A 135 -11.31 -10.48 -17.68
C VAL A 135 -10.23 -9.49 -18.16
N ARG A 136 -9.01 -9.56 -17.63
CA ARG A 136 -7.90 -8.69 -18.07
C ARG A 136 -7.48 -8.89 -19.53
N ARG A 137 -7.83 -10.03 -20.14
CA ARG A 137 -7.55 -10.31 -21.56
C ARG A 137 -8.55 -9.70 -22.51
N LEU A 138 -9.70 -9.26 -22.01
CA LEU A 138 -10.73 -8.66 -22.85
C LEU A 138 -10.30 -7.27 -23.32
N PRO A 139 -10.64 -6.90 -24.56
CA PRO A 139 -10.34 -5.55 -25.06
C PRO A 139 -11.12 -4.51 -24.28
N ASN A 140 -10.53 -3.34 -24.08
CA ASN A 140 -11.10 -2.20 -23.37
C ASN A 140 -11.33 -2.42 -21.87
N VAL A 141 -10.77 -3.46 -21.27
CA VAL A 141 -10.71 -3.61 -19.83
C VAL A 141 -9.47 -2.89 -19.32
N GLY A 142 -9.69 -1.93 -18.41
CA GLY A 142 -8.61 -1.21 -17.74
C GLY A 142 -8.10 -1.97 -16.53
N LYS A 143 -8.54 -1.59 -15.36
CA LYS A 143 -8.11 -2.13 -14.07
C LYS A 143 -9.08 -3.22 -13.59
N VAL A 144 -8.55 -4.32 -13.10
CA VAL A 144 -9.33 -5.38 -12.44
C VAL A 144 -8.70 -5.68 -11.10
N GLU A 145 -9.43 -5.42 -10.03
CA GLU A 145 -8.98 -5.65 -8.65
C GLU A 145 -9.82 -6.72 -7.96
N LEU A 146 -9.19 -7.42 -7.03
CA LEU A 146 -9.84 -8.40 -6.17
C LEU A 146 -9.91 -7.86 -4.75
N PHE A 147 -11.11 -7.85 -4.19
CA PHE A 147 -11.36 -7.42 -2.82
C PHE A 147 -11.77 -8.62 -1.95
N GLY A 148 -11.47 -8.55 -0.65
CA GLY A 148 -11.87 -9.59 0.29
C GLY A 148 -11.05 -10.87 0.21
N ILE A 149 -9.93 -10.87 -0.50
CA ILE A 149 -9.01 -12.02 -0.56
C ILE A 149 -8.35 -12.23 0.80
N VAL A 150 -8.54 -13.41 1.35
CA VAL A 150 -7.85 -13.84 2.57
C VAL A 150 -6.54 -14.52 2.16
N PRO A 151 -5.37 -13.98 2.54
CA PRO A 151 -4.10 -14.60 2.23
C PRO A 151 -3.96 -15.95 2.96
N GLU A 152 -3.52 -16.95 2.23
CA GLU A 152 -3.14 -18.23 2.81
C GLU A 152 -1.81 -18.08 3.55
N LYS A 153 -1.75 -18.55 4.79
CA LYS A 153 -0.56 -18.45 5.64
C LYS A 153 -0.25 -19.82 6.23
N ILE A 154 1.01 -20.16 6.26
CA ILE A 154 1.52 -21.31 6.98
C ILE A 154 2.12 -20.81 8.29
N TYR A 155 1.56 -21.26 9.42
CA TYR A 155 2.09 -20.97 10.75
C TYR A 155 3.01 -22.10 11.17
N ILE A 156 4.25 -21.79 11.50
CA ILE A 156 5.22 -22.73 12.05
C ILE A 156 5.42 -22.38 13.52
N GLU A 157 4.84 -23.19 14.40
CA GLU A 157 5.01 -23.03 15.85
C GLU A 157 6.10 -23.96 16.33
N VAL A 158 7.14 -23.41 16.93
CA VAL A 158 8.24 -24.17 17.50
C VAL A 158 8.32 -23.90 18.99
N PRO A 159 7.95 -24.87 19.85
CA PRO A 159 8.07 -24.72 21.30
C PRO A 159 9.51 -24.43 21.72
N THR A 160 9.69 -23.50 22.66
CA THR A 160 11.01 -23.08 23.15
C THR A 160 11.85 -24.26 23.68
N GLN A 161 11.18 -25.24 24.30
CA GLN A 161 11.82 -26.47 24.77
C GLN A 161 12.45 -27.30 23.64
N LYS A 162 11.75 -27.42 22.49
CA LYS A 162 12.31 -28.08 21.30
C LYS A 162 13.48 -27.33 20.72
N LEU A 163 13.45 -25.99 20.72
CA LEU A 163 14.58 -25.18 20.27
C LEU A 163 15.84 -25.42 21.11
N ALA A 164 15.66 -25.47 22.43
CA ALA A 164 16.76 -25.78 23.36
C ALA A 164 17.33 -27.19 23.13
N THR A 165 16.48 -28.19 22.94
CA THR A 165 16.89 -29.57 22.66
C THR A 165 17.62 -29.72 21.33
N LEU A 166 17.23 -28.97 20.32
CA LEU A 166 17.86 -29.01 18.99
C LEU A 166 19.11 -28.12 18.89
N GLY A 167 19.44 -27.35 19.93
CA GLY A 167 20.56 -26.41 19.92
C GLY A 167 20.43 -25.33 18.82
N ARG A 168 19.22 -25.00 18.41
CA ARG A 168 18.95 -24.04 17.34
C ARG A 168 18.33 -22.77 17.88
N THR A 169 18.71 -21.64 17.27
CA THR A 169 18.09 -20.35 17.59
C THR A 169 16.87 -20.09 16.70
N PRO A 170 15.89 -19.30 17.14
CA PRO A 170 14.75 -18.90 16.30
C PRO A 170 15.18 -18.31 14.94
N ARG A 171 16.30 -17.58 14.93
CA ARG A 171 16.87 -16.98 13.71
C ARG A 171 17.32 -18.02 12.70
N GLN A 172 17.91 -19.13 13.17
CA GLN A 172 18.35 -20.22 12.28
C GLN A 172 17.16 -20.96 11.65
N ILE A 173 16.04 -21.07 12.38
CA ILE A 173 14.79 -21.64 11.83
C ILE A 173 14.19 -20.71 10.79
N MET A 174 14.12 -19.40 11.07
CA MET A 174 13.65 -18.42 10.09
C MET A 174 14.46 -18.45 8.79
N GLN A 175 15.79 -18.60 8.89
CA GLN A 175 16.66 -18.70 7.72
C GLN A 175 16.48 -20.00 6.92
N ALA A 176 16.04 -21.09 7.57
CA ALA A 176 15.81 -22.37 6.90
C ALA A 176 14.45 -22.49 6.21
N VAL A 177 13.53 -21.55 6.51
CA VAL A 177 12.16 -21.52 5.97
C VAL A 177 12.02 -20.46 4.86
N GLN A 178 12.98 -19.56 4.70
CA GLN A 178 13.09 -18.60 3.59
C GLN A 178 13.69 -19.26 2.35
#